data_b04cdaf5d87fc0c490e3ef86d0900c4a
#
_entry.id   b04cdaf5d87fc0c490e3ef86d0900c4a
#
_cell.length_a   1.000
_cell.length_b   1.000
_cell.length_c   1.000
_cell.angle_alpha   90.00
_cell.angle_beta   90.00
_cell.angle_gamma   90.00
#
_symmetry.space_group_name_H-M   'P 1'
#
loop_
_entity.id
_entity.type
_entity.pdbx_description
1 polymer ?
#
loop_
_entity_poly.entity_id
_entity_poly.type
_entity_poly.pdbx_seq_one_letter_code
_entity_poly.pdbx_strand_id
1 'polypeptide(L)'
;MSNGYLKCKTPGWGSPNGKPRVFFTCHPADFERSFEKICADIFAVQNCAIFYTPDMDYRIPQEDMELDIAAMNLVVIPVSLKLLLEPNRAMDIDFPFAREHGITVLPIIIESGLDPVYARPDKFGKRQYLDSVTTDPTAVPYKEKLKKFLHSVLVDDETEYRIRRAFDAYIFLSYRKKDRRLANELMRLIHKDPLCRDIAIWYDEYLVPSEEFDENIRKALEKSELFTLLVTPNLINEENYVRTHEYPQARSSGKPILPVEAEKTDRKELEKQFEGIPKCINAEEGDVVTKALLERIKKIATAENDREPEHNFLIGLAYLDGIDVEVNRERAVRLITSAAKAGLIEAMEKLFNMYNAGTGVELDYRKSIYWAKRNAEQCENDYGGKDEHTLTALNRLAVAYFNNGQYNHALEIDEKVYWLRCKVLGEEHPDTLMSLNNLASIYSKLGKHQKAFELTKKAYELRYKVLGEKHPDTLMSLNNLATTYSELGEYQKAFELKKKVYELRCKMLGEEHPDT
;
A
#
# COMPACT_ATOMS: atom_id res chain seq x y z
N MET A 1 23.69 7.71 3.69
CA MET A 1 24.17 6.97 4.90
C MET A 1 23.39 7.58 6.06
N SER A 2 22.44 6.86 6.64
CA SER A 2 21.70 7.38 7.81
C SER A 2 22.67 7.47 8.99
N ASN A 3 22.69 8.61 9.65
CA ASN A 3 23.60 8.89 10.78
C ASN A 3 23.24 8.14 12.09
N GLY A 4 22.54 7.02 12.03
CA GLY A 4 22.31 6.12 13.18
C GLY A 4 21.27 6.59 14.22
N TYR A 5 20.55 7.69 13.97
CA TYR A 5 19.54 8.21 14.89
C TYR A 5 18.16 7.57 14.71
N LEU A 6 17.84 7.13 13.48
CA LEU A 6 16.58 6.46 13.18
C LEU A 6 16.71 4.94 13.31
N LYS A 7 15.87 4.34 14.14
CA LYS A 7 15.61 2.91 14.11
C LYS A 7 14.58 2.57 13.04
N CYS A 8 14.63 1.34 12.54
CA CYS A 8 13.71 0.88 11.49
C CYS A 8 13.07 -0.45 11.91
N LYS A 9 11.75 -0.56 11.70
CA LYS A 9 10.96 -1.77 11.89
C LYS A 9 10.32 -2.17 10.58
N THR A 10 10.39 -3.46 10.20
CA THR A 10 9.78 -4.01 9.00
C THR A 10 8.94 -5.25 9.33
N PRO A 11 7.91 -5.61 8.54
CA PRO A 11 7.18 -6.84 8.73
C PRO A 11 8.08 -8.04 8.39
N GLY A 12 8.24 -8.95 9.33
CA GLY A 12 9.14 -10.10 9.18
C GLY A 12 10.62 -9.71 9.05
N TRP A 13 11.41 -10.57 8.43
CA TRP A 13 12.89 -10.45 8.30
C TRP A 13 13.33 -9.69 7.04
N GLY A 14 12.55 -8.71 6.58
CA GLY A 14 12.81 -8.02 5.31
C GLY A 14 13.74 -6.82 5.43
N SER A 15 14.60 -6.61 4.40
CA SER A 15 15.32 -5.35 4.23
C SER A 15 14.35 -4.17 4.09
N PRO A 16 14.67 -2.97 4.61
CA PRO A 16 13.90 -1.75 4.36
C PRO A 16 14.04 -1.24 2.91
N ASN A 17 15.04 -1.73 2.17
CA ASN A 17 15.31 -1.27 0.82
C ASN A 17 14.20 -1.66 -0.15
N GLY A 18 13.77 -0.71 -0.98
CA GLY A 18 12.69 -0.92 -1.95
C GLY A 18 11.28 -1.00 -1.34
N LYS A 19 11.13 -0.68 -0.05
CA LYS A 19 9.83 -0.59 0.61
C LYS A 19 9.43 0.86 0.82
N PRO A 20 8.11 1.18 0.78
CA PRO A 20 7.62 2.47 1.21
C PRO A 20 8.11 2.80 2.63
N ARG A 21 8.52 4.04 2.84
CA ARG A 21 9.15 4.51 4.08
C ARG A 21 8.14 5.31 4.89
N VAL A 22 7.90 4.87 6.12
CA VAL A 22 6.97 5.52 7.05
C VAL A 22 7.75 6.03 8.25
N PHE A 23 7.58 7.30 8.60
CA PHE A 23 8.15 7.85 9.82
C PHE A 23 7.09 7.89 10.93
N PHE A 24 7.41 7.32 12.07
CA PHE A 24 6.54 7.32 13.25
C PHE A 24 7.11 8.29 14.29
N THR A 25 6.31 9.27 14.69
CA THR A 25 6.65 10.23 15.74
C THR A 25 5.46 10.48 16.65
N CYS A 26 5.70 10.70 17.94
CA CYS A 26 4.64 10.91 18.95
C CYS A 26 5.17 11.67 20.16
N HIS A 27 4.27 12.01 21.10
CA HIS A 27 4.70 12.41 22.43
C HIS A 27 5.40 11.25 23.15
N PRO A 28 6.54 11.46 23.86
CA PRO A 28 7.29 10.36 24.51
C PRO A 28 6.45 9.45 25.41
N ALA A 29 5.49 10.03 26.15
CA ALA A 29 4.60 9.27 27.02
C ALA A 29 3.60 8.35 26.26
N ASP A 30 3.44 8.53 24.96
CA ASP A 30 2.52 7.76 24.11
C ASP A 30 3.21 6.63 23.37
N PHE A 31 4.54 6.60 23.36
CA PHE A 31 5.30 5.65 22.58
C PHE A 31 4.98 4.19 22.95
N GLU A 32 5.15 3.81 24.21
CA GLU A 32 4.93 2.42 24.66
C GLU A 32 3.49 1.94 24.42
N ARG A 33 2.48 2.82 24.59
CA ARG A 33 1.08 2.44 24.44
C ARG A 33 0.57 2.39 23.00
N SER A 34 1.25 3.06 22.05
CA SER A 34 0.73 3.24 20.68
C SER A 34 1.60 2.61 19.61
N PHE A 35 2.92 2.61 19.76
CA PHE A 35 3.87 2.21 18.72
C PHE A 35 3.64 0.79 18.20
N GLU A 36 3.69 -0.21 19.09
CA GLU A 36 3.56 -1.61 18.70
C GLU A 36 2.20 -1.90 18.05
N LYS A 37 1.12 -1.35 18.61
CA LYS A 37 -0.23 -1.55 18.09
C LYS A 37 -0.39 -0.95 16.70
N ILE A 38 0.04 0.30 16.51
CA ILE A 38 -0.09 1.00 15.23
C ILE A 38 0.82 0.35 14.17
N CYS A 39 2.06 -0.02 14.53
CA CYS A 39 2.95 -0.76 13.62
C CYS A 39 2.32 -2.09 13.18
N ALA A 40 1.75 -2.85 14.11
CA ALA A 40 1.07 -4.11 13.78
C ALA A 40 -0.13 -3.89 12.85
N ASP A 41 -0.93 -2.84 13.09
CA ASP A 41 -2.07 -2.50 12.24
C ASP A 41 -1.61 -2.07 10.83
N ILE A 42 -0.53 -1.31 10.70
CA ILE A 42 0.07 -0.90 9.41
C ILE A 42 0.64 -2.13 8.68
N PHE A 43 1.41 -2.97 9.36
CA PHE A 43 2.02 -4.17 8.76
C PHE A 43 1.01 -5.24 8.34
N ALA A 44 -0.15 -5.30 8.98
CA ALA A 44 -1.24 -6.16 8.55
C ALA A 44 -1.82 -5.77 7.18
N VAL A 45 -1.56 -4.54 6.74
CA VAL A 45 -2.08 -3.96 5.50
C VAL A 45 -1.00 -3.84 4.44
N GLN A 46 0.18 -3.34 4.81
CA GLN A 46 1.20 -2.90 3.87
C GLN A 46 2.61 -3.38 4.26
N ASN A 47 3.34 -3.86 3.27
CA ASN A 47 4.75 -4.23 3.44
C ASN A 47 5.63 -2.98 3.31
N CYS A 48 5.76 -2.21 4.39
CA CYS A 48 6.54 -0.98 4.45
C CYS A 48 7.67 -1.05 5.50
N ALA A 49 8.51 -0.03 5.55
CA ALA A 49 9.54 0.15 6.57
C ALA A 49 9.16 1.34 7.47
N ILE A 50 9.00 1.11 8.78
CA ILE A 50 8.64 2.14 9.75
C ILE A 50 9.91 2.60 10.46
N PHE A 51 10.24 3.89 10.30
CA PHE A 51 11.37 4.55 10.94
C PHE A 51 10.90 5.35 12.15
N TYR A 52 11.67 5.37 13.22
CA TYR A 52 11.34 6.07 14.45
C TYR A 52 12.58 6.38 15.29
N THR A 53 12.45 7.33 16.23
CA THR A 53 13.49 7.63 17.22
C THR A 53 13.04 7.05 18.56
N PRO A 54 13.85 6.18 19.22
CA PRO A 54 13.43 5.54 20.47
C PRO A 54 13.25 6.53 21.63
N ASP A 55 14.07 7.57 21.66
CA ASP A 55 14.08 8.52 22.79
C ASP A 55 13.19 9.75 22.56
N MET A 56 12.61 9.92 21.33
CA MET A 56 11.79 11.09 20.94
C MET A 56 12.40 12.44 21.42
N ASP A 57 13.74 12.51 21.52
CA ASP A 57 14.46 13.59 22.19
C ASP A 57 14.75 14.76 21.24
N TYR A 58 14.60 15.99 21.73
CA TYR A 58 15.00 17.24 21.05
C TYR A 58 16.51 17.36 20.77
N ARG A 59 17.35 16.48 21.35
CA ARG A 59 18.83 16.55 21.28
C ARG A 59 19.42 16.09 19.95
N ILE A 60 18.63 15.49 19.07
CA ILE A 60 19.12 15.08 17.76
C ILE A 60 19.29 16.31 16.89
N PRO A 61 20.47 16.53 16.26
CA PRO A 61 20.69 17.67 15.38
C PRO A 61 19.64 17.73 14.27
N GLN A 62 19.00 18.87 14.11
CA GLN A 62 17.87 19.07 13.20
C GLN A 62 18.27 18.76 11.74
N GLU A 63 19.46 19.21 11.31
CA GLU A 63 19.99 19.02 9.95
C GLU A 63 20.16 17.55 9.55
N ASP A 64 20.55 16.67 10.48
CA ASP A 64 20.77 15.25 10.21
C ASP A 64 19.44 14.48 10.04
N MET A 65 18.36 14.89 10.74
CA MET A 65 17.05 14.26 10.64
C MET A 65 16.20 14.80 9.48
N GLU A 66 16.38 16.04 9.10
CA GLU A 66 15.64 16.66 7.98
C GLU A 66 15.86 15.89 6.68
N LEU A 67 17.09 15.48 6.39
CA LEU A 67 17.41 14.66 5.21
C LEU A 67 16.75 13.27 5.27
N ASP A 68 16.66 12.67 6.46
CA ASP A 68 16.05 11.36 6.63
C ASP A 68 14.51 11.40 6.56
N ILE A 69 13.87 12.45 7.14
CA ILE A 69 12.43 12.65 7.09
C ILE A 69 11.98 13.04 5.68
N ALA A 70 12.74 13.85 4.96
CA ALA A 70 12.44 14.25 3.58
C ALA A 70 12.34 13.05 2.62
N ALA A 71 12.98 11.92 2.96
CA ALA A 71 12.92 10.69 2.19
C ALA A 71 11.74 9.76 2.57
N MET A 72 10.82 10.19 3.45
CA MET A 72 9.67 9.40 3.89
C MET A 72 8.46 9.62 2.99
N ASN A 73 7.70 8.56 2.76
CA ASN A 73 6.43 8.63 2.03
C ASN A 73 5.27 9.05 2.93
N LEU A 74 5.37 8.78 4.23
CA LEU A 74 4.30 9.00 5.19
C LEU A 74 4.87 9.30 6.57
N VAL A 75 4.25 10.25 7.29
CA VAL A 75 4.49 10.50 8.72
C VAL A 75 3.25 10.09 9.50
N VAL A 76 3.39 9.19 10.47
CA VAL A 76 2.31 8.72 11.34
C VAL A 76 2.44 9.36 12.72
N ILE A 77 1.37 9.99 13.19
CA ILE A 77 1.34 10.71 14.47
C ILE A 77 0.16 10.22 15.32
N PRO A 78 0.39 9.38 16.35
CA PRO A 78 -0.62 9.09 17.36
C PRO A 78 -0.98 10.36 18.13
N VAL A 79 -2.27 10.70 18.19
CA VAL A 79 -2.75 11.96 18.77
C VAL A 79 -3.40 11.69 20.12
N SER A 80 -2.83 12.31 21.16
CA SER A 80 -3.31 12.32 22.54
C SER A 80 -3.46 13.75 23.03
N LEU A 81 -4.05 13.94 24.20
CA LEU A 81 -4.12 15.24 24.84
C LEU A 81 -2.71 15.78 25.19
N LYS A 82 -1.81 14.91 25.62
CA LYS A 82 -0.41 15.29 25.90
C LYS A 82 0.31 15.79 24.66
N LEU A 83 0.19 15.08 23.54
CA LEU A 83 0.77 15.52 22.26
C LEU A 83 0.29 16.92 21.88
N LEU A 84 -0.98 17.24 22.12
CA LEU A 84 -1.57 18.53 21.73
C LEU A 84 -1.26 19.68 22.69
N LEU A 85 -1.02 19.40 23.96
CA LEU A 85 -0.89 20.44 25.01
C LEU A 85 0.53 20.60 25.57
N GLU A 86 1.32 19.54 25.59
CA GLU A 86 2.68 19.57 26.13
C GLU A 86 3.72 19.79 25.01
N PRO A 87 4.82 20.52 25.26
CA PRO A 87 5.92 20.64 24.28
C PRO A 87 6.47 19.28 23.91
N ASN A 88 6.58 18.99 22.64
CA ASN A 88 7.13 17.74 22.15
C ASN A 88 7.66 17.88 20.72
N ARG A 89 8.66 17.04 20.39
CA ARG A 89 9.30 17.05 19.08
C ARG A 89 8.33 16.82 17.92
N ALA A 90 7.37 15.92 18.09
CA ALA A 90 6.44 15.57 17.02
C ALA A 90 5.63 16.78 16.52
N MET A 91 5.17 17.65 17.44
CA MET A 91 4.39 18.84 17.08
C MET A 91 5.24 20.08 16.82
N ASP A 92 6.43 20.18 17.45
CA ASP A 92 7.24 21.38 17.37
C ASP A 92 8.25 21.35 16.19
N ILE A 93 8.63 20.15 15.73
CA ILE A 93 9.64 19.93 14.68
C ILE A 93 9.10 19.04 13.54
N ASP A 94 8.72 17.80 13.83
CA ASP A 94 8.47 16.79 12.81
C ASP A 94 7.22 17.08 11.97
N PHE A 95 6.12 17.48 12.60
CA PHE A 95 4.88 17.84 11.90
C PHE A 95 5.01 19.12 11.05
N PRO A 96 5.57 20.23 11.55
CA PRO A 96 5.86 21.41 10.72
C PRO A 96 6.76 21.09 9.52
N PHE A 97 7.83 20.31 9.74
CA PHE A 97 8.74 19.90 8.66
C PHE A 97 8.03 19.07 7.59
N ALA A 98 7.27 18.04 7.99
CA ALA A 98 6.51 17.21 7.05
C ALA A 98 5.54 18.05 6.21
N ARG A 99 4.86 19.02 6.84
CA ARG A 99 3.94 19.93 6.17
C ARG A 99 4.64 20.85 5.17
N GLU A 100 5.80 21.40 5.53
CA GLU A 100 6.58 22.31 4.68
C GLU A 100 7.13 21.59 3.45
N HIS A 101 7.47 20.31 3.59
CA HIS A 101 8.02 19.49 2.50
C HIS A 101 6.95 18.65 1.76
N GLY A 102 5.67 18.88 2.03
CA GLY A 102 4.58 18.18 1.33
C GLY A 102 4.48 16.67 1.62
N ILE A 103 5.09 16.20 2.72
CA ILE A 103 5.01 14.79 3.11
C ILE A 103 3.64 14.54 3.74
N THR A 104 2.98 13.48 3.30
CA THR A 104 1.68 13.09 3.84
C THR A 104 1.78 12.76 5.32
N VAL A 105 0.87 13.32 6.14
CA VAL A 105 0.81 13.08 7.59
C VAL A 105 -0.47 12.34 7.95
N LEU A 106 -0.37 11.22 8.66
CA LEU A 106 -1.49 10.44 9.16
C LEU A 106 -1.67 10.65 10.68
N PRO A 107 -2.56 11.54 11.11
CA PRO A 107 -2.94 11.63 12.50
C PRO A 107 -3.85 10.45 12.87
N ILE A 108 -3.53 9.76 13.97
CA ILE A 108 -4.35 8.66 14.51
C ILE A 108 -4.77 9.01 15.92
N ILE A 109 -6.06 9.27 16.14
CA ILE A 109 -6.61 9.53 17.46
C ILE A 109 -6.50 8.27 18.31
N ILE A 110 -5.81 8.37 19.45
CA ILE A 110 -5.61 7.28 20.42
C ILE A 110 -6.29 7.53 21.76
N GLU A 111 -7.02 8.65 21.88
CA GLU A 111 -7.73 9.08 23.08
C GLU A 111 -8.98 9.86 22.68
N SER A 112 -10.11 9.65 23.38
CA SER A 112 -11.39 10.29 23.04
C SER A 112 -11.46 11.74 23.53
N GLY A 113 -12.34 12.55 22.90
CA GLY A 113 -12.65 13.91 23.35
C GLY A 113 -11.63 14.98 22.94
N LEU A 114 -10.82 14.74 21.92
CA LEU A 114 -9.75 15.65 21.49
C LEU A 114 -10.20 16.74 20.50
N ASP A 115 -11.37 16.61 19.87
CA ASP A 115 -11.83 17.47 18.77
C ASP A 115 -11.65 18.98 19.00
N PRO A 116 -12.01 19.55 20.17
CA PRO A 116 -11.88 20.99 20.39
C PRO A 116 -10.44 21.51 20.38
N VAL A 117 -9.48 20.64 20.79
CA VAL A 117 -8.06 20.98 20.82
C VAL A 117 -7.40 20.65 19.51
N TYR A 118 -7.74 19.50 18.93
CA TYR A 118 -7.25 19.05 17.63
C TYR A 118 -7.50 20.08 16.53
N ALA A 119 -8.73 20.62 16.47
CA ALA A 119 -9.17 21.56 15.44
C ALA A 119 -8.58 22.96 15.54
N ARG A 120 -7.73 23.25 16.53
CA ARG A 120 -7.06 24.56 16.63
C ARG A 120 -6.11 24.79 15.44
N PRO A 121 -6.03 26.04 14.92
CA PRO A 121 -5.16 26.37 13.78
C PRO A 121 -3.67 26.12 14.03
N ASP A 122 -3.23 26.24 15.29
CA ASP A 122 -1.86 25.99 15.75
C ASP A 122 -1.55 24.49 15.95
N LYS A 123 -2.53 23.61 15.74
CA LYS A 123 -2.43 22.16 15.83
C LYS A 123 -2.70 21.54 14.45
N PHE A 124 -3.59 20.59 14.37
CA PHE A 124 -3.93 19.93 13.10
C PHE A 124 -4.98 20.71 12.27
N GLY A 125 -5.72 21.64 12.89
CA GLY A 125 -6.74 22.41 12.20
C GLY A 125 -7.90 21.54 11.71
N LYS A 126 -8.31 21.75 10.46
CA LYS A 126 -9.38 20.96 9.81
C LYS A 126 -8.88 19.65 9.15
N ARG A 127 -7.63 19.22 9.44
CA ARG A 127 -7.10 17.99 8.84
C ARG A 127 -7.87 16.76 9.27
N GLN A 128 -8.02 15.86 8.34
CA GLN A 128 -8.65 14.56 8.59
C GLN A 128 -7.72 13.66 9.44
N TYR A 129 -8.32 12.81 10.24
CA TYR A 129 -7.65 11.85 11.10
C TYR A 129 -8.32 10.47 11.05
N LEU A 130 -7.60 9.45 11.48
CA LEU A 130 -8.20 8.15 11.78
C LEU A 130 -8.49 8.06 13.28
N ASP A 131 -9.69 7.63 13.62
CA ASP A 131 -10.10 7.45 15.03
C ASP A 131 -10.02 5.96 15.39
N SER A 132 -9.00 5.60 16.20
CA SER A 132 -8.79 4.23 16.66
C SER A 132 -9.56 3.86 17.92
N VAL A 133 -10.29 4.83 18.52
CA VAL A 133 -11.01 4.68 19.80
C VAL A 133 -12.50 4.95 19.69
N THR A 134 -13.00 5.27 18.50
CA THR A 134 -14.45 5.51 18.31
C THR A 134 -15.29 4.30 18.70
N THR A 135 -16.37 4.57 19.40
CA THR A 135 -17.41 3.58 19.79
C THR A 135 -18.67 3.72 18.96
N ASP A 136 -18.69 4.62 17.97
CA ASP A 136 -19.83 4.81 17.07
C ASP A 136 -20.01 3.58 16.18
N PRO A 137 -21.12 2.81 16.36
CA PRO A 137 -21.38 1.60 15.58
C PRO A 137 -21.69 1.89 14.10
N THR A 138 -21.98 3.14 13.74
CA THR A 138 -22.27 3.57 12.37
C THR A 138 -21.01 4.02 11.62
N ALA A 139 -19.92 4.25 12.35
CA ALA A 139 -18.64 4.63 11.77
C ALA A 139 -17.98 3.45 11.04
N VAL A 140 -17.28 3.75 9.95
CA VAL A 140 -16.38 2.76 9.31
C VAL A 140 -15.32 2.35 10.31
N PRO A 141 -15.07 1.05 10.49
CA PRO A 141 -14.02 0.58 11.38
C PRO A 141 -12.65 1.21 11.07
N TYR A 142 -11.92 1.61 12.11
CA TYR A 142 -10.59 2.20 12.00
C TYR A 142 -9.66 1.42 11.05
N LYS A 143 -9.63 0.08 11.17
CA LYS A 143 -8.76 -0.79 10.36
C LYS A 143 -9.12 -0.76 8.87
N GLU A 144 -10.37 -0.62 8.52
CA GLU A 144 -10.80 -0.47 7.12
C GLU A 144 -10.36 0.89 6.55
N LYS A 145 -10.53 1.97 7.32
CA LYS A 145 -10.06 3.30 6.92
C LYS A 145 -8.54 3.33 6.77
N LEU A 146 -7.81 2.75 7.74
CA LEU A 146 -6.36 2.64 7.68
C LEU A 146 -5.90 1.88 6.44
N LYS A 147 -6.57 0.76 6.14
CA LYS A 147 -6.26 -0.03 4.96
C LYS A 147 -6.43 0.77 3.67
N LYS A 148 -7.58 1.41 3.47
CA LYS A 148 -7.86 2.25 2.30
C LYS A 148 -6.82 3.36 2.17
N PHE A 149 -6.51 4.06 3.26
CA PHE A 149 -5.54 5.14 3.28
C PHE A 149 -4.11 4.67 2.93
N LEU A 150 -3.62 3.60 3.56
CA LEU A 150 -2.27 3.11 3.28
C LEU A 150 -2.11 2.63 1.83
N HIS A 151 -3.15 2.03 1.26
CA HIS A 151 -3.14 1.62 -0.15
C HIS A 151 -3.08 2.83 -1.09
N SER A 152 -3.70 3.96 -0.74
CA SER A 152 -3.68 5.17 -1.57
C SER A 152 -2.39 6.00 -1.44
N VAL A 153 -1.70 5.92 -0.31
CA VAL A 153 -0.52 6.78 -0.01
C VAL A 153 0.81 6.05 -0.20
N LEU A 154 0.84 4.73 -0.02
CA LEU A 154 2.06 3.93 -0.12
C LEU A 154 2.17 3.14 -1.44
N VAL A 155 1.26 3.32 -2.39
CA VAL A 155 1.52 3.01 -3.81
C VAL A 155 2.46 4.09 -4.32
N ASP A 156 3.45 3.74 -5.13
CA ASP A 156 4.32 4.75 -5.71
C ASP A 156 3.50 5.70 -6.59
N ASP A 157 3.85 6.99 -6.56
CA ASP A 157 3.11 8.07 -7.23
C ASP A 157 2.92 7.81 -8.74
N GLU A 158 3.85 7.13 -9.38
CA GLU A 158 3.79 6.80 -10.80
C GLU A 158 2.74 5.73 -11.09
N THR A 159 2.71 4.67 -10.29
CA THR A 159 1.71 3.58 -10.41
C THR A 159 0.31 4.11 -10.10
N GLU A 160 0.15 4.93 -9.07
CA GLU A 160 -1.14 5.56 -8.75
C GLU A 160 -1.62 6.47 -9.89
N TYR A 161 -0.74 7.27 -10.45
CA TYR A 161 -1.03 8.13 -11.61
C TYR A 161 -1.44 7.31 -12.83
N ARG A 162 -0.74 6.21 -13.14
CA ARG A 162 -1.10 5.28 -14.24
C ARG A 162 -2.46 4.66 -14.00
N ILE A 163 -2.75 4.18 -12.78
CA ILE A 163 -4.05 3.60 -12.40
C ILE A 163 -5.17 4.61 -12.62
N ARG A 164 -5.00 5.82 -12.09
CA ARG A 164 -6.03 6.86 -12.24
C ARG A 164 -6.30 7.23 -13.69
N ARG A 165 -5.30 7.24 -14.55
CA ARG A 165 -5.47 7.50 -15.98
C ARG A 165 -6.11 6.36 -16.75
N ALA A 166 -6.09 5.16 -16.22
CA ALA A 166 -6.69 3.99 -16.84
C ALA A 166 -8.23 3.98 -16.74
N PHE A 167 -8.83 4.72 -15.79
CA PHE A 167 -10.29 4.82 -15.72
C PHE A 167 -10.90 5.52 -16.93
N ASP A 168 -12.05 5.03 -17.38
CA ASP A 168 -12.77 5.61 -18.52
C ASP A 168 -13.35 6.99 -18.21
N ALA A 169 -13.78 7.20 -16.97
CA ALA A 169 -14.31 8.47 -16.48
C ALA A 169 -14.28 8.53 -14.96
N TYR A 170 -14.40 9.75 -14.43
CA TYR A 170 -14.52 10.02 -13.00
C TYR A 170 -15.87 10.67 -12.71
N ILE A 171 -16.61 10.13 -11.74
CA ILE A 171 -17.81 10.76 -11.19
C ILE A 171 -17.63 11.11 -9.72
N PHE A 172 -18.15 12.26 -9.33
CA PHE A 172 -18.23 12.68 -7.93
C PHE A 172 -19.62 12.29 -7.39
N LEU A 173 -19.68 11.37 -6.45
CA LEU A 173 -20.91 10.96 -5.77
C LEU A 173 -21.08 11.72 -4.46
N SER A 174 -22.02 12.64 -4.47
CA SER A 174 -22.39 13.46 -3.32
C SER A 174 -23.60 12.88 -2.60
N TYR A 175 -23.49 12.67 -1.29
CA TYR A 175 -24.55 12.10 -0.47
C TYR A 175 -24.41 12.49 1.01
N ARG A 176 -25.46 12.27 1.80
CA ARG A 176 -25.42 12.43 3.26
C ARG A 176 -24.79 11.19 3.90
N LYS A 177 -23.88 11.35 4.87
CA LYS A 177 -23.25 10.24 5.60
C LYS A 177 -24.25 9.23 6.18
N LYS A 178 -25.43 9.70 6.59
CA LYS A 178 -26.54 8.85 7.05
C LYS A 178 -27.08 7.92 5.96
N ASP A 179 -26.92 8.27 4.68
CA ASP A 179 -27.44 7.54 3.50
C ASP A 179 -26.37 6.66 2.83
N ARG A 180 -25.28 6.40 3.53
CA ARG A 180 -24.15 5.59 3.01
C ARG A 180 -24.57 4.27 2.40
N ARG A 181 -25.54 3.56 3.03
CA ARG A 181 -26.03 2.28 2.49
C ARG A 181 -26.61 2.47 1.09
N LEU A 182 -27.40 3.50 0.88
CA LEU A 182 -28.01 3.82 -0.42
C LEU A 182 -26.96 4.27 -1.45
N ALA A 183 -25.93 5.01 -1.01
CA ALA A 183 -24.81 5.39 -1.88
C ALA A 183 -24.03 4.14 -2.36
N ASN A 184 -23.75 3.18 -1.48
CA ASN A 184 -23.12 1.93 -1.84
C ASN A 184 -23.99 1.08 -2.79
N GLU A 185 -25.30 1.05 -2.58
CA GLU A 185 -26.24 0.38 -3.50
C GLU A 185 -26.22 1.02 -4.89
N LEU A 186 -26.20 2.35 -4.98
CA LEU A 186 -26.07 3.08 -6.24
C LEU A 186 -24.74 2.79 -6.95
N MET A 187 -23.61 2.79 -6.24
CA MET A 187 -22.30 2.46 -6.80
C MET A 187 -22.29 1.05 -7.39
N ARG A 188 -22.84 0.06 -6.65
CA ARG A 188 -22.95 -1.33 -7.14
C ARG A 188 -23.83 -1.43 -8.38
N LEU A 189 -24.92 -0.65 -8.42
CA LEU A 189 -25.81 -0.59 -9.57
C LEU A 189 -25.07 -0.05 -10.80
N ILE A 190 -24.32 1.05 -10.65
CA ILE A 190 -23.50 1.63 -11.72
C ILE A 190 -22.48 0.60 -12.21
N HIS A 191 -21.69 0.01 -11.31
CA HIS A 191 -20.66 -0.95 -11.67
C HIS A 191 -21.18 -2.32 -12.14
N LYS A 192 -22.48 -2.60 -12.01
CA LYS A 192 -23.11 -3.81 -12.56
C LYS A 192 -23.22 -3.75 -14.08
N ASP A 193 -23.38 -2.55 -14.64
CA ASP A 193 -23.43 -2.36 -16.08
C ASP A 193 -22.03 -2.53 -16.70
N PRO A 194 -21.85 -3.36 -17.74
CA PRO A 194 -20.56 -3.57 -18.39
C PRO A 194 -19.86 -2.31 -18.88
N LEU A 195 -20.63 -1.31 -19.35
CA LEU A 195 -20.09 -0.05 -19.87
C LEU A 195 -19.71 0.96 -18.79
N CYS A 196 -20.20 0.76 -17.56
CA CYS A 196 -19.92 1.64 -16.42
C CYS A 196 -18.91 1.05 -15.43
N ARG A 197 -18.42 -0.15 -15.70
CA ARG A 197 -17.56 -0.91 -14.75
C ARG A 197 -16.25 -0.23 -14.42
N ASP A 198 -15.66 0.48 -15.36
CA ASP A 198 -14.35 1.14 -15.20
C ASP A 198 -14.50 2.66 -15.08
N ILE A 199 -15.63 3.08 -14.51
CA ILE A 199 -15.86 4.45 -14.07
C ILE A 199 -15.41 4.54 -12.61
N ALA A 200 -14.47 5.44 -12.32
CA ALA A 200 -14.11 5.77 -10.96
C ALA A 200 -15.21 6.61 -10.29
N ILE A 201 -15.57 6.22 -9.06
CA ILE A 201 -16.57 6.94 -8.27
C ILE A 201 -15.88 7.50 -7.03
N TRP A 202 -15.68 8.82 -7.00
CA TRP A 202 -15.18 9.49 -5.82
C TRP A 202 -16.35 9.83 -4.89
N TYR A 203 -16.17 9.62 -3.58
CA TYR A 203 -17.11 9.96 -2.52
C TYR A 203 -16.36 10.27 -1.21
N ASP A 204 -17.01 10.88 -0.24
CA ASP A 204 -16.39 11.48 0.96
C ASP A 204 -15.58 10.54 1.87
N GLU A 205 -15.63 9.23 1.64
CA GLU A 205 -14.79 8.26 2.35
C GLU A 205 -13.35 8.14 1.82
N TYR A 206 -13.08 8.71 0.63
CA TYR A 206 -11.74 8.83 0.06
C TYR A 206 -10.98 10.07 0.57
N LEU A 207 -11.44 10.68 1.65
CA LEU A 207 -10.75 11.80 2.25
C LEU A 207 -9.37 11.37 2.72
N VAL A 208 -8.35 12.00 2.16
CA VAL A 208 -6.95 11.76 2.50
C VAL A 208 -6.69 12.41 3.85
N PRO A 209 -6.37 11.65 4.92
CA PRO A 209 -5.85 12.24 6.16
C PRO A 209 -4.67 13.13 5.81
N SER A 210 -4.56 14.31 6.40
CA SER A 210 -3.56 15.35 6.19
C SER A 210 -3.95 16.51 5.28
N GLU A 211 -4.88 16.36 4.37
CA GLU A 211 -5.38 17.48 3.58
C GLU A 211 -6.60 18.15 4.26
N GLU A 212 -6.82 19.44 3.94
CA GLU A 212 -8.04 20.11 4.40
C GLU A 212 -9.25 19.55 3.65
N PHE A 213 -10.33 19.30 4.39
CA PHE A 213 -11.57 18.71 3.87
C PHE A 213 -12.08 19.43 2.61
N ASP A 214 -12.11 20.76 2.68
CA ASP A 214 -12.62 21.61 1.58
C ASP A 214 -11.74 21.51 0.32
N GLU A 215 -10.41 21.40 0.49
CA GLU A 215 -9.45 21.31 -0.60
C GLU A 215 -9.54 19.96 -1.32
N ASN A 216 -9.72 18.86 -0.59
CA ASN A 216 -9.90 17.54 -1.16
C ASN A 216 -11.16 17.45 -2.01
N ILE A 217 -12.27 17.97 -1.50
CA ILE A 217 -13.54 18.00 -2.24
C ILE A 217 -13.39 18.85 -3.50
N ARG A 218 -12.72 20.01 -3.39
CA ARG A 218 -12.47 20.87 -4.55
C ARG A 218 -11.67 20.16 -5.63
N LYS A 219 -10.55 19.52 -5.27
CA LYS A 219 -9.70 18.75 -6.19
C LYS A 219 -10.47 17.59 -6.84
N ALA A 220 -11.26 16.87 -6.07
CA ALA A 220 -12.07 15.76 -6.56
C ALA A 220 -13.17 16.24 -7.53
N LEU A 221 -13.86 17.33 -7.18
CA LEU A 221 -14.82 17.96 -8.07
C LEU A 221 -14.17 18.45 -9.35
N GLU A 222 -13.01 19.11 -9.29
CA GLU A 222 -12.30 19.59 -10.49
C GLU A 222 -11.96 18.45 -11.45
N LYS A 223 -11.49 17.32 -10.93
CA LYS A 223 -11.14 16.12 -11.72
C LYS A 223 -12.34 15.37 -12.28
N SER A 224 -13.51 15.42 -11.62
CA SER A 224 -14.68 14.66 -12.01
C SER A 224 -15.29 15.20 -13.32
N GLU A 225 -15.87 14.33 -14.14
CA GLU A 225 -16.60 14.67 -15.37
C GLU A 225 -18.10 14.86 -15.10
N LEU A 226 -18.61 14.28 -14.02
CA LEU A 226 -20.01 14.30 -13.64
C LEU A 226 -20.16 14.42 -12.11
N PHE A 227 -21.09 15.27 -11.67
CA PHE A 227 -21.55 15.34 -10.29
C PHE A 227 -22.85 14.56 -10.14
N THR A 228 -22.81 13.45 -9.40
CA THR A 228 -24.00 12.62 -9.11
C THR A 228 -24.46 12.93 -7.70
N LEU A 229 -25.71 13.33 -7.53
CA LEU A 229 -26.31 13.68 -6.25
C LEU A 229 -27.30 12.60 -5.83
N LEU A 230 -27.04 11.93 -4.71
CA LEU A 230 -27.99 10.99 -4.11
C LEU A 230 -29.06 11.76 -3.35
N VAL A 231 -30.30 11.70 -3.84
CA VAL A 231 -31.43 12.44 -3.29
C VAL A 231 -32.23 11.53 -2.35
N THR A 232 -32.34 11.97 -1.08
CA THR A 232 -33.05 11.27 0.01
C THR A 232 -33.77 12.29 0.88
N PRO A 233 -34.71 11.89 1.75
CA PRO A 233 -35.29 12.77 2.77
C PRO A 233 -34.23 13.41 3.69
N ASN A 234 -33.16 12.70 4.03
CA ASN A 234 -32.08 13.22 4.89
C ASN A 234 -31.32 14.39 4.24
N LEU A 235 -31.23 14.40 2.91
CA LEU A 235 -30.60 15.49 2.16
C LEU A 235 -31.38 16.80 2.29
N ILE A 236 -32.70 16.73 2.41
CA ILE A 236 -33.60 17.90 2.40
C ILE A 236 -33.89 18.41 3.79
N ASN A 237 -34.09 17.52 4.77
CA ASN A 237 -34.63 17.86 6.08
C ASN A 237 -33.63 18.53 7.02
N GLU A 238 -32.32 18.47 6.73
CA GLU A 238 -31.26 19.01 7.59
C GLU A 238 -30.34 19.92 6.80
N GLU A 239 -29.79 20.94 7.47
CA GLU A 239 -28.67 21.70 6.89
C GLU A 239 -27.44 20.78 6.75
N ASN A 240 -26.77 20.86 5.62
CA ASN A 240 -25.68 19.93 5.34
C ASN A 240 -24.65 20.53 4.36
N TYR A 241 -23.44 19.93 4.40
CA TYR A 241 -22.31 20.35 3.58
C TYR A 241 -22.56 20.21 2.08
N VAL A 242 -23.31 19.20 1.66
CA VAL A 242 -23.69 18.99 0.24
C VAL A 242 -24.43 20.23 -0.30
N ARG A 243 -25.40 20.74 0.46
CA ARG A 243 -26.20 21.91 0.07
C ARG A 243 -25.41 23.21 0.09
N THR A 244 -24.54 23.37 1.10
CA THR A 244 -23.84 24.64 1.35
C THR A 244 -22.53 24.77 0.58
N HIS A 245 -21.88 23.67 0.16
CA HIS A 245 -20.57 23.67 -0.46
C HIS A 245 -20.51 22.86 -1.77
N GLU A 246 -20.81 21.56 -1.74
CA GLU A 246 -20.55 20.67 -2.89
C GLU A 246 -21.43 21.00 -4.10
N TYR A 247 -22.75 21.12 -3.91
CA TYR A 247 -23.66 21.42 -4.99
C TYR A 247 -23.45 22.82 -5.61
N PRO A 248 -23.30 23.90 -4.81
CA PRO A 248 -22.96 25.22 -5.37
C PRO A 248 -21.65 25.22 -6.16
N GLN A 249 -20.63 24.51 -5.68
CA GLN A 249 -19.35 24.42 -6.37
C GLN A 249 -19.46 23.63 -7.68
N ALA A 250 -20.17 22.51 -7.70
CA ALA A 250 -20.44 21.75 -8.93
C ALA A 250 -21.17 22.60 -9.98
N ARG A 251 -22.16 23.39 -9.55
CA ARG A 251 -22.86 24.34 -10.44
C ARG A 251 -21.96 25.43 -10.99
N SER A 252 -21.22 26.10 -10.11
CA SER A 252 -20.32 27.20 -10.51
C SER A 252 -19.21 26.73 -11.47
N SER A 253 -18.79 25.49 -11.37
CA SER A 253 -17.82 24.84 -12.26
C SER A 253 -18.43 24.36 -13.59
N GLY A 254 -19.74 24.55 -13.79
CA GLY A 254 -20.42 24.10 -15.02
C GLY A 254 -20.47 22.59 -15.21
N LYS A 255 -20.31 21.80 -14.13
CA LYS A 255 -20.34 20.33 -14.19
C LYS A 255 -21.75 19.83 -14.56
N PRO A 256 -21.86 18.80 -15.41
CA PRO A 256 -23.12 18.08 -15.57
C PRO A 256 -23.57 17.52 -14.21
N ILE A 257 -24.85 17.66 -13.89
CA ILE A 257 -25.43 17.19 -12.61
C ILE A 257 -26.42 16.07 -12.91
N LEU A 258 -26.29 14.94 -12.22
CA LEU A 258 -27.21 13.80 -12.28
C LEU A 258 -27.80 13.53 -10.89
N PRO A 259 -28.99 14.06 -10.57
CA PRO A 259 -29.65 13.71 -9.31
C PRO A 259 -30.35 12.36 -9.43
N VAL A 260 -30.04 11.45 -8.51
CA VAL A 260 -30.60 10.10 -8.42
C VAL A 260 -31.40 9.99 -7.12
N GLU A 261 -32.72 9.85 -7.24
CA GLU A 261 -33.63 9.74 -6.10
C GLU A 261 -33.65 8.29 -5.62
N ALA A 262 -33.05 8.04 -4.45
CA ALA A 262 -33.00 6.73 -3.84
C ALA A 262 -34.20 6.46 -2.90
N GLU A 263 -34.76 7.51 -2.35
CA GLU A 263 -35.98 7.48 -1.54
C GLU A 263 -36.84 8.69 -1.93
N LYS A 264 -38.16 8.49 -1.97
CA LYS A 264 -39.10 9.52 -2.42
C LYS A 264 -39.02 10.81 -1.57
N THR A 265 -38.87 11.93 -2.23
CA THR A 265 -38.71 13.25 -1.62
C THR A 265 -39.78 14.25 -2.06
N ASP A 266 -39.96 15.35 -1.29
CA ASP A 266 -40.77 16.47 -1.73
C ASP A 266 -40.04 17.28 -2.81
N ARG A 267 -40.49 17.19 -4.02
CA ARG A 267 -39.88 17.86 -5.18
C ARG A 267 -39.83 19.38 -5.05
N LYS A 268 -40.85 19.99 -4.46
CA LYS A 268 -40.91 21.46 -4.30
C LYS A 268 -39.87 21.93 -3.29
N GLU A 269 -39.73 21.19 -2.21
CA GLU A 269 -38.74 21.51 -1.19
C GLU A 269 -37.31 21.25 -1.72
N LEU A 270 -37.10 20.18 -2.50
CA LEU A 270 -35.82 19.92 -3.15
C LEU A 270 -35.43 21.07 -4.11
N GLU A 271 -36.32 21.52 -4.98
CA GLU A 271 -36.06 22.63 -5.92
C GLU A 271 -35.80 23.96 -5.21
N LYS A 272 -36.45 24.19 -4.09
CA LYS A 272 -36.21 25.38 -3.25
C LYS A 272 -34.81 25.40 -2.65
N GLN A 273 -34.31 24.22 -2.21
CA GLN A 273 -33.01 24.10 -1.55
C GLN A 273 -31.85 23.92 -2.52
N PHE A 274 -32.08 23.28 -3.65
CA PHE A 274 -31.10 23.01 -4.70
C PHE A 274 -31.51 23.73 -6.00
N GLU A 275 -31.29 25.04 -6.04
CA GLU A 275 -31.67 25.89 -7.16
C GLU A 275 -31.14 25.35 -8.49
N GLY A 276 -32.05 25.17 -9.47
CA GLY A 276 -31.71 24.70 -10.81
C GLY A 276 -31.35 23.21 -10.89
N ILE A 277 -31.74 22.40 -9.89
CA ILE A 277 -31.52 20.95 -9.91
C ILE A 277 -32.27 20.32 -11.11
N PRO A 278 -31.60 19.46 -11.92
CA PRO A 278 -32.25 18.73 -12.99
C PRO A 278 -33.35 17.78 -12.49
N LYS A 279 -34.15 17.23 -13.41
CA LYS A 279 -35.12 16.19 -13.06
C LYS A 279 -34.41 14.98 -12.48
N CYS A 280 -34.85 14.52 -11.30
CA CYS A 280 -34.33 13.31 -10.67
C CYS A 280 -34.68 12.06 -11.49
N ILE A 281 -33.76 11.09 -11.43
CA ILE A 281 -33.96 9.74 -11.95
C ILE A 281 -34.16 8.83 -10.74
N ASN A 282 -35.12 7.90 -10.80
CA ASN A 282 -35.32 6.95 -9.71
C ASN A 282 -34.19 5.91 -9.69
N ALA A 283 -33.59 5.68 -8.53
CA ALA A 283 -32.53 4.70 -8.35
C ALA A 283 -32.96 3.25 -8.63
N GLU A 284 -34.27 2.93 -8.48
CA GLU A 284 -34.81 1.61 -8.80
C GLU A 284 -34.77 1.32 -10.32
N GLU A 285 -34.71 2.36 -11.15
CA GLU A 285 -34.63 2.24 -12.61
C GLU A 285 -33.17 2.16 -13.08
N GLY A 286 -32.45 1.09 -12.70
CA GLY A 286 -31.00 0.95 -12.91
C GLY A 286 -30.53 1.21 -14.33
N ASP A 287 -31.21 0.66 -15.33
CA ASP A 287 -30.88 0.87 -16.75
C ASP A 287 -31.05 2.35 -17.20
N VAL A 288 -31.99 3.07 -16.59
CA VAL A 288 -32.20 4.50 -16.85
C VAL A 288 -31.08 5.33 -16.22
N VAL A 289 -30.64 4.94 -15.02
CA VAL A 289 -29.53 5.60 -14.31
C VAL A 289 -28.24 5.45 -15.10
N THR A 290 -27.87 4.22 -15.50
CA THR A 290 -26.62 3.96 -16.24
C THR A 290 -26.65 4.61 -17.63
N LYS A 291 -27.77 4.57 -18.35
CA LYS A 291 -27.94 5.26 -19.61
C LYS A 291 -27.78 6.78 -19.48
N ALA A 292 -28.45 7.38 -18.50
CA ALA A 292 -28.33 8.81 -18.24
C ALA A 292 -26.93 9.24 -17.82
N LEU A 293 -26.19 8.36 -17.14
CA LEU A 293 -24.80 8.55 -16.76
C LEU A 293 -23.91 8.55 -18.01
N LEU A 294 -24.01 7.51 -18.86
CA LEU A 294 -23.24 7.40 -20.10
C LEU A 294 -23.51 8.55 -21.09
N GLU A 295 -24.75 9.02 -21.18
CA GLU A 295 -25.08 10.19 -22.02
C GLU A 295 -24.40 11.49 -21.57
N ARG A 296 -24.05 11.61 -20.29
CA ARG A 296 -23.37 12.78 -19.70
C ARG A 296 -21.86 12.68 -19.73
N ILE A 297 -21.33 11.46 -19.70
CA ILE A 297 -19.90 11.19 -19.81
C ILE A 297 -19.55 11.14 -21.30
N LYS A 298 -18.66 12.03 -21.75
CA LYS A 298 -18.27 12.14 -23.17
C LYS A 298 -17.40 11.00 -23.67
N LYS A 299 -16.84 10.20 -22.78
CA LYS A 299 -16.02 9.03 -23.10
C LYS A 299 -16.90 7.79 -23.17
N ILE A 300 -16.76 7.02 -24.24
CA ILE A 300 -17.47 5.75 -24.41
C ILE A 300 -16.57 4.64 -23.88
N ALA A 301 -17.04 3.91 -22.87
CA ALA A 301 -16.36 2.72 -22.37
C ALA A 301 -16.34 1.62 -23.46
N THR A 302 -15.19 0.98 -23.68
CA THR A 302 -15.05 -0.18 -24.56
C THR A 302 -15.26 -1.49 -23.79
N ALA A 303 -15.58 -2.58 -24.51
CA ALA A 303 -15.71 -3.89 -23.87
C ALA A 303 -14.39 -4.37 -23.27
N GLU A 304 -14.44 -5.09 -22.11
CA GLU A 304 -13.23 -5.57 -21.41
C GLU A 304 -12.27 -6.38 -22.30
N ASN A 305 -12.81 -7.13 -23.26
CA ASN A 305 -12.00 -8.02 -24.13
C ASN A 305 -11.22 -7.28 -25.23
N ASP A 306 -11.58 -6.04 -25.51
CA ASP A 306 -10.96 -5.23 -26.58
C ASP A 306 -9.95 -4.22 -26.02
N ARG A 307 -9.70 -4.27 -24.70
CA ARG A 307 -8.80 -3.33 -24.02
C ARG A 307 -7.37 -3.83 -24.04
N GLU A 308 -6.43 -2.89 -24.06
CA GLU A 308 -5.01 -3.20 -23.96
C GLU A 308 -4.68 -3.95 -22.65
N PRO A 309 -3.72 -4.89 -22.67
CA PRO A 309 -3.32 -5.66 -21.46
C PRO A 309 -2.95 -4.77 -20.27
N GLU A 310 -2.26 -3.65 -20.54
CA GLU A 310 -1.89 -2.67 -19.51
C GLU A 310 -3.12 -2.04 -18.85
N HIS A 311 -4.14 -1.67 -19.62
CA HIS A 311 -5.40 -1.15 -19.09
C HIS A 311 -6.04 -2.15 -18.11
N ASN A 312 -6.21 -3.41 -18.53
CA ASN A 312 -6.77 -4.46 -17.68
C ASN A 312 -5.95 -4.68 -16.41
N PHE A 313 -4.62 -4.59 -16.50
CA PHE A 313 -3.74 -4.71 -15.34
C PHE A 313 -3.96 -3.56 -14.35
N LEU A 314 -3.94 -2.31 -14.81
CA LEU A 314 -4.10 -1.11 -13.98
C LEU A 314 -5.47 -1.06 -13.30
N ILE A 315 -6.56 -1.33 -14.04
CA ILE A 315 -7.90 -1.44 -13.45
C ILE A 315 -7.99 -2.64 -12.49
N GLY A 316 -7.29 -3.74 -12.79
CA GLY A 316 -7.17 -4.87 -11.86
C GLY A 316 -6.49 -4.47 -10.55
N LEU A 317 -5.44 -3.67 -10.58
CA LEU A 317 -4.80 -3.11 -9.38
C LEU A 317 -5.74 -2.18 -8.63
N ALA A 318 -6.48 -1.30 -9.33
CA ALA A 318 -7.47 -0.44 -8.71
C ALA A 318 -8.51 -1.24 -7.89
N TYR A 319 -9.07 -2.32 -8.45
CA TYR A 319 -10.01 -3.18 -7.74
C TYR A 319 -9.38 -4.04 -6.65
N LEU A 320 -8.09 -4.39 -6.76
CA LEU A 320 -7.37 -5.15 -5.74
C LEU A 320 -7.17 -4.31 -4.48
N ASP A 321 -6.76 -3.06 -4.68
CA ASP A 321 -6.30 -2.16 -3.62
C ASP A 321 -7.37 -1.12 -3.21
N GLY A 322 -8.46 -1.00 -3.98
CA GLY A 322 -9.56 -0.07 -3.71
C GLY A 322 -9.23 1.37 -4.08
N ILE A 323 -8.41 1.58 -5.12
CA ILE A 323 -8.07 2.92 -5.60
C ILE A 323 -9.22 3.46 -6.45
N ASP A 324 -9.90 4.47 -5.95
CA ASP A 324 -11.06 5.15 -6.58
C ASP A 324 -12.25 4.21 -6.96
N VAL A 325 -12.24 2.96 -6.45
CA VAL A 325 -13.31 1.96 -6.60
C VAL A 325 -13.45 1.12 -5.32
N GLU A 326 -14.59 0.47 -5.11
CA GLU A 326 -14.70 -0.53 -4.04
C GLU A 326 -13.79 -1.75 -4.34
N VAL A 327 -13.15 -2.28 -3.28
CA VAL A 327 -12.33 -3.49 -3.40
C VAL A 327 -13.17 -4.65 -3.94
N ASN A 328 -12.76 -5.20 -5.06
CA ASN A 328 -13.35 -6.39 -5.66
C ASN A 328 -12.26 -7.36 -6.12
N ARG A 329 -11.86 -8.24 -5.20
CA ARG A 329 -10.74 -9.17 -5.43
C ARG A 329 -10.99 -10.14 -6.57
N GLU A 330 -12.22 -10.63 -6.73
CA GLU A 330 -12.56 -11.56 -7.81
C GLU A 330 -12.37 -10.89 -9.17
N ARG A 331 -12.89 -9.67 -9.33
CA ARG A 331 -12.71 -8.89 -10.54
C ARG A 331 -11.24 -8.53 -10.77
N ALA A 332 -10.54 -8.09 -9.74
CA ALA A 332 -9.11 -7.78 -9.79
C ALA A 332 -8.30 -8.95 -10.36
N VAL A 333 -8.47 -10.15 -9.79
CA VAL A 333 -7.78 -11.37 -10.23
C VAL A 333 -8.13 -11.71 -11.67
N ARG A 334 -9.39 -11.56 -12.08
CA ARG A 334 -9.82 -11.80 -13.46
C ARG A 334 -9.12 -10.86 -14.45
N LEU A 335 -9.10 -9.56 -14.16
CA LEU A 335 -8.49 -8.54 -15.01
C LEU A 335 -6.96 -8.72 -15.10
N ILE A 336 -6.29 -8.90 -13.95
CA ILE A 336 -4.84 -9.16 -13.90
C ILE A 336 -4.51 -10.47 -14.65
N THR A 337 -5.36 -11.50 -14.52
CA THR A 337 -5.20 -12.76 -15.26
C THR A 337 -5.37 -12.57 -16.76
N SER A 338 -6.30 -11.72 -17.21
CA SER A 338 -6.48 -11.38 -18.61
C SER A 338 -5.22 -10.72 -19.18
N ALA A 339 -4.70 -9.72 -18.47
CA ALA A 339 -3.46 -9.03 -18.84
C ALA A 339 -2.25 -9.98 -18.89
N ALA A 340 -2.10 -10.86 -17.90
CA ALA A 340 -1.02 -11.85 -17.86
C ALA A 340 -1.12 -12.88 -18.99
N LYS A 341 -2.32 -13.32 -19.37
CA LYS A 341 -2.54 -14.20 -20.51
C LYS A 341 -2.19 -13.55 -21.84
N ALA A 342 -2.39 -12.25 -21.94
CA ALA A 342 -2.01 -11.45 -23.10
C ALA A 342 -0.50 -11.13 -23.18
N GLY A 343 0.31 -11.59 -22.23
CA GLY A 343 1.76 -11.49 -22.26
C GLY A 343 2.35 -10.38 -21.39
N LEU A 344 1.55 -9.64 -20.62
CA LEU A 344 2.06 -8.57 -19.76
C LEU A 344 2.87 -9.13 -18.58
N ILE A 345 4.18 -8.87 -18.59
CA ILE A 345 5.15 -9.35 -17.59
C ILE A 345 4.77 -8.91 -16.18
N GLU A 346 4.46 -7.63 -15.98
CA GLU A 346 4.05 -7.05 -14.67
C GLU A 346 2.82 -7.77 -14.07
N ALA A 347 1.87 -8.16 -14.92
CA ALA A 347 0.69 -8.89 -14.48
C ALA A 347 1.01 -10.34 -14.08
N MET A 348 1.94 -11.00 -14.79
CA MET A 348 2.42 -12.34 -14.42
C MET A 348 3.16 -12.30 -13.08
N GLU A 349 4.02 -11.31 -12.86
CA GLU A 349 4.73 -11.09 -11.59
C GLU A 349 3.76 -10.83 -10.44
N LYS A 350 2.75 -10.00 -10.65
CA LYS A 350 1.72 -9.74 -9.63
C LYS A 350 0.98 -11.01 -9.24
N LEU A 351 0.57 -11.84 -10.21
CA LEU A 351 -0.09 -13.11 -9.94
C LEU A 351 0.82 -14.12 -9.24
N PHE A 352 2.10 -14.21 -9.64
CA PHE A 352 3.09 -15.00 -8.91
C PHE A 352 3.14 -14.60 -7.44
N ASN A 353 3.33 -13.30 -7.14
CA ASN A 353 3.40 -12.79 -5.78
C ASN A 353 2.11 -13.06 -5.00
N MET A 354 0.94 -12.83 -5.61
CA MET A 354 -0.35 -13.07 -4.98
C MET A 354 -0.53 -14.53 -4.57
N TYR A 355 -0.30 -15.49 -5.48
CA TYR A 355 -0.46 -16.92 -5.19
C TYR A 355 0.66 -17.48 -4.31
N ASN A 356 1.87 -16.92 -4.38
CA ASN A 356 3.01 -17.36 -3.55
C ASN A 356 2.88 -16.92 -2.09
N ALA A 357 2.26 -15.78 -1.83
CA ALA A 357 2.09 -15.21 -0.49
C ALA A 357 0.65 -15.34 0.07
N GLY A 358 -0.32 -15.75 -0.75
CA GLY A 358 -1.73 -15.75 -0.36
C GLY A 358 -2.34 -14.35 -0.23
N THR A 359 -1.76 -13.34 -0.91
CA THR A 359 -2.19 -11.95 -0.78
C THR A 359 -3.31 -11.65 -1.77
N GLY A 360 -4.52 -11.40 -1.25
CA GLY A 360 -5.70 -11.14 -2.08
C GLY A 360 -6.33 -12.37 -2.72
N VAL A 361 -5.67 -13.51 -2.66
CA VAL A 361 -6.12 -14.84 -3.10
C VAL A 361 -5.73 -15.90 -2.07
N GLU A 362 -6.29 -17.09 -2.16
CA GLU A 362 -5.78 -18.22 -1.39
C GLU A 362 -4.36 -18.61 -1.85
N LEU A 363 -3.51 -19.02 -0.91
CA LEU A 363 -2.17 -19.52 -1.16
C LEU A 363 -2.23 -20.73 -2.10
N ASP A 364 -1.55 -20.65 -3.25
CA ASP A 364 -1.53 -21.72 -4.26
C ASP A 364 -0.19 -21.77 -4.98
N TYR A 365 0.74 -22.59 -4.47
CA TYR A 365 2.06 -22.73 -5.07
C TYR A 365 2.05 -23.30 -6.49
N ARG A 366 1.02 -24.07 -6.89
CA ARG A 366 0.92 -24.58 -8.27
C ARG A 366 0.62 -23.45 -9.25
N LYS A 367 -0.30 -22.54 -8.88
CA LYS A 367 -0.56 -21.35 -9.68
C LYS A 367 0.62 -20.38 -9.67
N SER A 368 1.30 -20.25 -8.52
CA SER A 368 2.54 -19.48 -8.41
C SER A 368 3.61 -19.99 -9.40
N ILE A 369 3.86 -21.30 -9.45
CA ILE A 369 4.78 -21.93 -10.43
C ILE A 369 4.32 -21.66 -11.87
N TYR A 370 3.02 -21.82 -12.15
CA TYR A 370 2.49 -21.58 -13.50
C TYR A 370 2.80 -20.15 -13.99
N TRP A 371 2.53 -19.15 -13.17
CA TRP A 371 2.77 -17.76 -13.56
C TRP A 371 4.25 -17.39 -13.58
N ALA A 372 5.06 -17.88 -12.63
CA ALA A 372 6.50 -17.69 -12.63
C ALA A 372 7.16 -18.30 -13.87
N LYS A 373 6.71 -19.48 -14.32
CA LYS A 373 7.20 -20.13 -15.53
C LYS A 373 6.86 -19.32 -16.78
N ARG A 374 5.60 -18.88 -16.93
CA ARG A 374 5.20 -18.03 -18.05
C ARG A 374 5.94 -16.70 -18.07
N ASN A 375 6.18 -16.11 -16.90
CA ASN A 375 6.97 -14.89 -16.78
C ASN A 375 8.40 -15.11 -17.27
N ALA A 376 9.05 -16.20 -16.85
CA ALA A 376 10.41 -16.51 -17.27
C ALA A 376 10.50 -16.77 -18.80
N GLU A 377 9.54 -17.50 -19.37
CA GLU A 377 9.44 -17.74 -20.82
C GLU A 377 9.23 -16.44 -21.59
N GLN A 378 8.37 -15.54 -21.11
CA GLN A 378 8.14 -14.24 -21.74
C GLN A 378 9.37 -13.35 -21.67
N CYS A 379 10.02 -13.24 -20.48
CA CYS A 379 11.26 -12.48 -20.35
C CYS A 379 12.39 -13.04 -21.24
N GLU A 380 12.52 -14.36 -21.37
CA GLU A 380 13.53 -14.97 -22.25
C GLU A 380 13.27 -14.63 -23.72
N ASN A 381 12.01 -14.58 -24.15
CA ASN A 381 11.64 -14.18 -25.50
C ASN A 381 11.89 -12.69 -25.78
N ASP A 382 11.57 -11.81 -24.82
CA ASP A 382 11.61 -10.36 -25.01
C ASP A 382 13.04 -9.80 -24.85
N TYR A 383 13.81 -10.32 -23.88
CA TYR A 383 15.11 -9.77 -23.48
C TYR A 383 16.29 -10.72 -23.72
N GLY A 384 16.02 -12.02 -23.94
CA GLY A 384 17.05 -13.06 -24.08
C GLY A 384 17.49 -13.67 -22.74
N GLY A 385 18.04 -14.91 -22.83
CA GLY A 385 18.28 -15.77 -21.67
C GLY A 385 19.40 -15.34 -20.69
N LYS A 386 20.12 -14.24 -20.98
CA LYS A 386 21.19 -13.69 -20.12
C LYS A 386 20.85 -12.33 -19.53
N ASP A 387 19.72 -11.77 -19.92
CA ASP A 387 19.27 -10.48 -19.43
C ASP A 387 18.86 -10.55 -17.96
N GLU A 388 19.02 -9.46 -17.23
CA GLU A 388 18.74 -9.38 -15.81
C GLU A 388 17.26 -9.65 -15.48
N HIS A 389 16.33 -9.18 -16.33
CA HIS A 389 14.90 -9.45 -16.19
C HIS A 389 14.62 -10.95 -16.27
N THR A 390 15.23 -11.64 -17.23
CA THR A 390 15.10 -13.11 -17.40
C THR A 390 15.69 -13.86 -16.21
N LEU A 391 16.89 -13.46 -15.75
CA LEU A 391 17.52 -14.09 -14.58
C LEU A 391 16.71 -13.89 -13.30
N THR A 392 16.07 -12.74 -13.16
CA THR A 392 15.18 -12.44 -12.04
C THR A 392 13.88 -13.24 -12.12
N ALA A 393 13.30 -13.38 -13.30
CA ALA A 393 12.11 -14.22 -13.51
C ALA A 393 12.39 -15.71 -13.25
N LEU A 394 13.55 -16.23 -13.69
CA LEU A 394 14.00 -17.59 -13.39
C LEU A 394 14.23 -17.80 -11.88
N ASN A 395 14.81 -16.82 -11.18
CA ASN A 395 14.96 -16.90 -9.73
C ASN A 395 13.60 -16.99 -9.02
N ARG A 396 12.58 -16.22 -9.46
CA ARG A 396 11.20 -16.33 -8.94
C ARG A 396 10.62 -17.72 -9.17
N LEU A 397 10.88 -18.32 -10.34
CA LEU A 397 10.45 -19.68 -10.65
C LEU A 397 11.10 -20.70 -9.70
N ALA A 398 12.40 -20.56 -9.42
CA ALA A 398 13.09 -21.41 -8.46
C ALA A 398 12.49 -21.27 -7.04
N VAL A 399 12.18 -20.04 -6.61
CA VAL A 399 11.51 -19.78 -5.33
C VAL A 399 10.11 -20.44 -5.30
N ALA A 400 9.34 -20.37 -6.39
CA ALA A 400 8.03 -21.04 -6.47
C ALA A 400 8.14 -22.55 -6.32
N TYR A 401 9.11 -23.18 -6.99
CA TYR A 401 9.38 -24.61 -6.84
C TYR A 401 9.85 -24.97 -5.43
N PHE A 402 10.72 -24.16 -4.84
CA PHE A 402 11.18 -24.35 -3.47
C PHE A 402 10.02 -24.33 -2.47
N ASN A 403 9.15 -23.33 -2.55
CA ASN A 403 7.98 -23.19 -1.68
C ASN A 403 6.97 -24.34 -1.85
N ASN A 404 6.90 -24.92 -3.05
CA ASN A 404 6.10 -26.12 -3.33
C ASN A 404 6.81 -27.44 -2.94
N GLY A 405 8.00 -27.39 -2.32
CA GLY A 405 8.77 -28.58 -1.92
C GLY A 405 9.48 -29.32 -3.06
N GLN A 406 9.48 -28.76 -4.28
CA GLN A 406 10.13 -29.36 -5.46
C GLN A 406 11.60 -28.92 -5.57
N TYR A 407 12.39 -29.30 -4.56
CA TYR A 407 13.76 -28.80 -4.38
C TYR A 407 14.72 -29.14 -5.51
N ASN A 408 14.54 -30.27 -6.21
CA ASN A 408 15.39 -30.64 -7.34
C ASN A 408 15.18 -29.71 -8.54
N HIS A 409 13.94 -29.32 -8.84
CA HIS A 409 13.65 -28.34 -9.90
C HIS A 409 14.17 -26.95 -9.53
N ALA A 410 13.99 -26.54 -8.27
CA ALA A 410 14.55 -25.28 -7.78
C ALA A 410 16.09 -25.27 -7.93
N LEU A 411 16.76 -26.38 -7.60
CA LEU A 411 18.21 -26.50 -7.69
C LEU A 411 18.73 -26.31 -9.14
N GLU A 412 18.13 -27.02 -10.09
CA GLU A 412 18.50 -26.95 -11.50
C GLU A 412 18.44 -25.52 -12.04
N ILE A 413 17.36 -24.81 -11.70
CA ILE A 413 17.17 -23.42 -12.14
C ILE A 413 18.15 -22.48 -11.44
N ASP A 414 18.27 -22.56 -10.11
CA ASP A 414 19.13 -21.64 -9.36
C ASP A 414 20.62 -21.86 -9.64
N GLU A 415 21.09 -23.08 -9.94
CA GLU A 415 22.46 -23.33 -10.39
C GLU A 415 22.73 -22.60 -11.72
N LYS A 416 21.79 -22.67 -12.68
CA LYS A 416 21.88 -21.94 -13.96
C LYS A 416 21.90 -20.43 -13.73
N VAL A 417 20.98 -19.91 -12.89
CA VAL A 417 20.86 -18.47 -12.58
C VAL A 417 22.14 -17.97 -11.91
N TYR A 418 22.62 -18.66 -10.88
CA TYR A 418 23.84 -18.28 -10.17
C TYR A 418 25.05 -18.20 -11.12
N TRP A 419 25.25 -19.23 -11.96
CA TRP A 419 26.35 -19.26 -12.91
C TRP A 419 26.26 -18.12 -13.96
N LEU A 420 25.07 -17.82 -14.45
CA LEU A 420 24.84 -16.71 -15.38
C LEU A 420 25.08 -15.36 -14.71
N ARG A 421 24.56 -15.14 -13.48
CA ARG A 421 24.80 -13.92 -12.72
C ARG A 421 26.27 -13.70 -12.40
N CYS A 422 27.02 -14.74 -12.06
CA CYS A 422 28.47 -14.64 -11.89
C CYS A 422 29.16 -14.12 -13.17
N LYS A 423 28.70 -14.55 -14.35
CA LYS A 423 29.30 -14.13 -15.63
C LYS A 423 28.87 -12.73 -16.07
N VAL A 424 27.63 -12.33 -15.81
CA VAL A 424 27.05 -11.08 -16.31
C VAL A 424 27.28 -9.94 -15.31
N LEU A 425 27.07 -10.20 -14.04
CA LEU A 425 27.09 -9.19 -12.97
C LEU A 425 28.36 -9.26 -12.11
N GLY A 426 29.04 -10.42 -12.10
CA GLY A 426 30.16 -10.69 -11.19
C GLY A 426 29.75 -11.39 -9.89
N GLU A 427 30.73 -12.01 -9.22
CA GLU A 427 30.48 -12.78 -7.98
C GLU A 427 30.09 -11.93 -6.78
N GLU A 428 30.49 -10.66 -6.75
CA GLU A 428 30.24 -9.73 -5.65
C GLU A 428 28.91 -8.96 -5.78
N HIS A 429 28.20 -9.12 -6.91
CA HIS A 429 26.93 -8.41 -7.13
C HIS A 429 25.84 -8.89 -6.15
N PRO A 430 25.00 -7.98 -5.60
CA PRO A 430 23.94 -8.34 -4.62
C PRO A 430 23.04 -9.49 -5.09
N ASP A 431 22.61 -9.49 -6.37
CA ASP A 431 21.76 -10.54 -6.92
C ASP A 431 22.47 -11.87 -7.08
N THR A 432 23.79 -11.86 -7.37
CA THR A 432 24.60 -13.07 -7.42
C THR A 432 24.72 -13.67 -6.01
N LEU A 433 24.93 -12.82 -5.00
CA LEU A 433 24.99 -13.24 -3.59
C LEU A 433 23.62 -13.73 -3.07
N MET A 434 22.52 -13.17 -3.59
CA MET A 434 21.18 -13.67 -3.29
C MET A 434 20.98 -15.09 -3.87
N SER A 435 21.36 -15.33 -5.12
CA SER A 435 21.30 -16.67 -5.73
C SER A 435 22.15 -17.69 -4.96
N LEU A 436 23.30 -17.27 -4.46
CA LEU A 436 24.17 -18.13 -3.63
C LEU A 436 23.49 -18.56 -2.33
N ASN A 437 22.77 -17.65 -1.67
CA ASN A 437 21.98 -17.97 -0.48
C ASN A 437 20.78 -18.89 -0.78
N ASN A 438 20.11 -18.69 -1.91
CA ASN A 438 19.00 -19.56 -2.33
C ASN A 438 19.52 -20.99 -2.56
N LEU A 439 20.64 -21.15 -3.29
CA LEU A 439 21.29 -22.45 -3.50
C LEU A 439 21.66 -23.14 -2.16
N ALA A 440 22.21 -22.38 -1.22
CA ALA A 440 22.53 -22.92 0.11
C ALA A 440 21.27 -23.46 0.81
N SER A 441 20.17 -22.70 0.76
CA SER A 441 18.88 -23.10 1.35
C SER A 441 18.32 -24.37 0.68
N ILE A 442 18.43 -24.47 -0.65
CA ILE A 442 17.97 -25.64 -1.41
C ILE A 442 18.81 -26.86 -1.04
N TYR A 443 20.15 -26.73 -0.97
CA TYR A 443 21.03 -27.84 -0.57
C TYR A 443 20.77 -28.30 0.85
N SER A 444 20.49 -27.38 1.79
CA SER A 444 20.05 -27.71 3.15
C SER A 444 18.78 -28.56 3.15
N LYS A 445 17.75 -28.13 2.42
CA LYS A 445 16.47 -28.88 2.29
C LYS A 445 16.64 -30.26 1.64
N LEU A 446 17.65 -30.44 0.80
CA LEU A 446 18.03 -31.72 0.19
C LEU A 446 18.91 -32.59 1.12
N GLY A 447 19.19 -32.16 2.36
CA GLY A 447 20.04 -32.87 3.31
C GLY A 447 21.56 -32.82 2.97
N LYS A 448 21.96 -31.99 1.99
CA LYS A 448 23.36 -31.83 1.57
C LYS A 448 24.03 -30.72 2.41
N HIS A 449 24.02 -30.89 3.74
CA HIS A 449 24.41 -29.85 4.70
C HIS A 449 25.84 -29.35 4.52
N GLN A 450 26.79 -30.23 4.14
CA GLN A 450 28.16 -29.80 3.89
C GLN A 450 28.26 -28.79 2.72
N LYS A 451 27.53 -29.05 1.64
CA LYS A 451 27.50 -28.15 0.48
C LYS A 451 26.77 -26.84 0.78
N ALA A 452 25.68 -26.92 1.54
CA ALA A 452 24.97 -25.74 2.05
C ALA A 452 25.90 -24.85 2.87
N PHE A 453 26.70 -25.45 3.77
CA PHE A 453 27.68 -24.75 4.59
C PHE A 453 28.72 -24.01 3.75
N GLU A 454 29.33 -24.69 2.75
CA GLU A 454 30.34 -24.09 1.87
C GLU A 454 29.79 -22.85 1.14
N LEU A 455 28.56 -22.95 0.61
CA LEU A 455 27.91 -21.85 -0.11
C LEU A 455 27.56 -20.70 0.83
N THR A 456 26.99 -21.00 2.00
CA THR A 456 26.65 -19.98 3.00
C THR A 456 27.88 -19.26 3.51
N LYS A 457 28.97 -20.01 3.74
CA LYS A 457 30.26 -19.43 4.14
C LYS A 457 30.80 -18.49 3.06
N LYS A 458 30.80 -18.90 1.80
CA LYS A 458 31.20 -18.06 0.67
C LYS A 458 30.34 -16.79 0.58
N ALA A 459 29.03 -16.91 0.73
CA ALA A 459 28.12 -15.76 0.70
C ALA A 459 28.40 -14.76 1.83
N TYR A 460 28.66 -15.27 3.05
CA TYR A 460 29.03 -14.44 4.18
C TYR A 460 30.37 -13.72 3.95
N GLU A 461 31.40 -14.43 3.51
CA GLU A 461 32.75 -13.86 3.27
C GLU A 461 32.69 -12.74 2.21
N LEU A 462 31.96 -12.94 1.13
CA LEU A 462 31.80 -11.94 0.07
C LEU A 462 31.02 -10.72 0.56
N ARG A 463 29.89 -10.92 1.27
CA ARG A 463 29.12 -9.79 1.83
C ARG A 463 29.91 -9.04 2.88
N TYR A 464 30.65 -9.73 3.74
CA TYR A 464 31.53 -9.11 4.72
C TYR A 464 32.59 -8.21 4.04
N LYS A 465 33.19 -8.69 2.94
CA LYS A 465 34.18 -7.94 2.17
C LYS A 465 33.59 -6.68 1.52
N VAL A 466 32.40 -6.78 0.93
CA VAL A 466 31.79 -5.73 0.12
C VAL A 466 31.02 -4.71 0.96
N LEU A 467 30.26 -5.19 1.94
CA LEU A 467 29.30 -4.40 2.71
C LEU A 467 29.77 -4.10 4.15
N GLY A 468 30.76 -4.85 4.65
CA GLY A 468 31.24 -4.75 6.02
C GLY A 468 30.43 -5.59 7.03
N GLU A 469 30.95 -5.73 8.24
CA GLU A 469 30.42 -6.61 9.28
C GLU A 469 29.01 -6.23 9.75
N LYS A 470 28.74 -4.93 9.84
CA LYS A 470 27.48 -4.40 10.40
C LYS A 470 26.34 -4.32 9.40
N HIS A 471 26.58 -4.59 8.11
CA HIS A 471 25.51 -4.47 7.11
C HIS A 471 24.41 -5.53 7.36
N PRO A 472 23.12 -5.19 7.26
CA PRO A 472 22.01 -6.13 7.49
C PRO A 472 22.13 -7.43 6.71
N ASP A 473 22.52 -7.36 5.43
CA ASP A 473 22.69 -8.54 4.57
C ASP A 473 23.88 -9.42 5.01
N THR A 474 24.93 -8.81 5.56
CA THR A 474 26.06 -9.54 6.12
C THR A 474 25.65 -10.28 7.40
N LEU A 475 24.87 -9.63 8.27
CA LEU A 475 24.32 -10.25 9.48
C LEU A 475 23.32 -11.36 9.15
N MET A 476 22.52 -11.19 8.09
CA MET A 476 21.63 -12.24 7.58
C MET A 476 22.45 -13.47 7.11
N SER A 477 23.51 -13.27 6.34
CA SER A 477 24.37 -14.37 5.90
C SER A 477 25.08 -15.05 7.07
N LEU A 478 25.49 -14.29 8.09
CA LEU A 478 26.09 -14.83 9.32
C LEU A 478 25.09 -15.69 10.10
N ASN A 479 23.82 -15.26 10.18
CA ASN A 479 22.75 -16.06 10.80
C ASN A 479 22.48 -17.35 10.01
N ASN A 480 22.47 -17.28 8.67
CA ASN A 480 22.34 -18.48 7.82
C ASN A 480 23.51 -19.44 8.02
N LEU A 481 24.74 -18.91 8.14
CA LEU A 481 25.92 -19.73 8.45
C LEU A 481 25.81 -20.42 9.82
N ALA A 482 25.29 -19.72 10.84
CA ALA A 482 25.01 -20.32 12.13
C ALA A 482 24.00 -21.46 12.04
N THR A 483 22.97 -21.31 11.20
CA THR A 483 21.98 -22.35 10.94
C THR A 483 22.61 -23.58 10.30
N THR A 484 23.49 -23.42 9.30
CA THR A 484 24.17 -24.54 8.66
C THR A 484 25.14 -25.25 9.62
N TYR A 485 25.78 -24.53 10.56
CA TYR A 485 26.55 -25.19 11.65
C TYR A 485 25.66 -26.06 12.55
N SER A 486 24.43 -25.58 12.86
CA SER A 486 23.49 -26.41 13.65
C SER A 486 23.06 -27.67 12.88
N GLU A 487 22.87 -27.58 11.57
CA GLU A 487 22.51 -28.73 10.70
C GLU A 487 23.67 -29.76 10.58
N LEU A 488 24.91 -29.30 10.75
CA LEU A 488 26.09 -30.14 10.81
C LEU A 488 26.37 -30.73 12.23
N GLY A 489 25.57 -30.38 13.24
CA GLY A 489 25.73 -30.81 14.61
C GLY A 489 26.76 -30.00 15.41
N GLU A 490 27.33 -28.94 14.83
CA GLU A 490 28.32 -28.07 15.48
C GLU A 490 27.63 -26.97 16.32
N TYR A 491 26.84 -27.38 17.29
CA TYR A 491 25.94 -26.50 18.06
C TYR A 491 26.66 -25.36 18.78
N GLN A 492 27.89 -25.62 19.28
CA GLN A 492 28.66 -24.61 19.99
C GLN A 492 29.03 -23.44 19.06
N LYS A 493 29.51 -23.72 17.84
CA LYS A 493 29.81 -22.68 16.84
C LYS A 493 28.57 -21.95 16.39
N ALA A 494 27.46 -22.67 16.17
CA ALA A 494 26.20 -22.09 15.85
C ALA A 494 25.73 -21.10 16.92
N PHE A 495 25.85 -21.45 18.19
CA PHE A 495 25.49 -20.59 19.31
C PHE A 495 26.37 -19.32 19.36
N GLU A 496 27.68 -19.47 19.20
CA GLU A 496 28.62 -18.34 19.20
C GLU A 496 28.30 -17.34 18.08
N LEU A 497 28.00 -17.83 16.86
CA LEU A 497 27.64 -16.98 15.74
C LEU A 497 26.27 -16.30 15.93
N LYS A 498 25.26 -17.03 16.42
CA LYS A 498 23.96 -16.44 16.73
C LYS A 498 24.07 -15.38 17.81
N LYS A 499 24.87 -15.63 18.86
CA LYS A 499 25.16 -14.65 19.91
C LYS A 499 25.83 -13.39 19.30
N LYS A 500 26.82 -13.57 18.42
CA LYS A 500 27.48 -12.46 17.74
C LYS A 500 26.50 -11.65 16.89
N VAL A 501 25.61 -12.31 16.14
CA VAL A 501 24.56 -11.62 15.35
C VAL A 501 23.65 -10.84 16.28
N TYR A 502 23.20 -11.44 17.37
CA TYR A 502 22.37 -10.80 18.38
C TYR A 502 23.05 -9.55 18.95
N GLU A 503 24.30 -9.68 19.43
CA GLU A 503 25.07 -8.56 20.01
C GLU A 503 25.26 -7.40 19.00
N LEU A 504 25.53 -7.71 17.73
CA LEU A 504 25.67 -6.70 16.68
C LEU A 504 24.34 -6.03 16.37
N ARG A 505 23.25 -6.79 16.31
CA ARG A 505 21.92 -6.25 16.12
C ARG A 505 21.46 -5.41 17.31
N CYS A 506 21.68 -5.84 18.55
CA CYS A 506 21.43 -5.03 19.75
C CYS A 506 22.15 -3.68 19.69
N LYS A 507 23.40 -3.66 19.27
CA LYS A 507 24.18 -2.41 19.15
C LYS A 507 23.70 -1.49 18.05
N MET A 508 23.11 -2.04 17.00
CA MET A 508 22.64 -1.27 15.83
C MET A 508 21.17 -0.87 15.94
N LEU A 509 20.34 -1.75 16.46
CA LEU A 509 18.88 -1.65 16.41
C LEU A 509 18.27 -1.49 17.81
N GLY A 510 19.00 -1.87 18.88
CA GLY A 510 18.50 -1.98 20.25
C GLY A 510 18.01 -3.38 20.60
N GLU A 511 17.96 -3.70 21.91
CA GLU A 511 17.59 -5.05 22.41
C GLU A 511 16.12 -5.41 22.15
N GLU A 512 15.24 -4.41 22.08
CA GLU A 512 13.79 -4.59 21.85
C GLU A 512 13.40 -4.62 20.37
N HIS A 513 14.37 -4.52 19.46
CA HIS A 513 14.06 -4.56 18.04
C HIS A 513 13.67 -5.99 17.60
N PRO A 514 12.58 -6.18 16.82
CA PRO A 514 12.10 -7.51 16.39
C PRO A 514 13.17 -8.37 15.69
N ASP A 515 14.13 -7.73 15.04
CA ASP A 515 15.22 -8.42 14.34
C ASP A 515 16.42 -8.71 15.25
N THR A 516 16.40 -8.27 16.52
CA THR A 516 17.40 -8.58 17.54
C THR A 516 17.05 -9.85 18.27
#